data_ece8422ca56c6c3c518c32d1c1c59878
#
_entry.id   ece8422ca56c6c3c518c32d1c1c59878
#
_cell.length_a   1.000
_cell.length_b   1.000
_cell.length_c   1.000
_cell.angle_alpha   90.00
_cell.angle_beta   90.00
_cell.angle_gamma   90.00
#
_symmetry.space_group_name_H-M   'P 1'
#
loop_
_entity.id
_entity.type
_entity.pdbx_description
1 polymer ?
#
loop_
_entity_poly.entity_id
_entity_poly.type
_entity_poly.pdbx_seq_one_letter_code
_entity_poly.pdbx_strand_id
1 'polypeptide(L)'
;MQEIYRVKTSPVALSDNMIIGEKYRITVLTEALVRLEYSEDGVFEDRATQTVLFRDFPKTGYHVVRNADGIEVHTSMLHLIYNEKEFSSHGLSIQIKGNLSAYHSIWHYGEKVHDLQGTARTLDDVNGEVELGHGVVSRFGYSILDDSKSQILLDDGWIEPRKKGVSDLYFFGYGHDYKQALNDFYRLCGKTPMLPRYALGNWWSRYYKYSEESYMELMDKFDEKNIPFTVAVIDMDWHQVDVDPKYGSGWTGYTWNKKLFPDPKRFLGKLHDRGMHTTLNVHPADGVQGCEEMYVDMAKEMGVDYENEDPVVCDPASPKFMDAYFKYLHHPREAEGVDFWWIDWQQGSNCKVEGLDPLWIFNHFHYLDNKRDGRRPMTFSRYAGPGSHRYPIGFSGDTHITWESLDFQPYFTTTATNIGYGWWSHDIGGHMLGYKDDELTARWTQYGIFSPIMRLHSSCSEFNGKEPWRFKKETEEAMEAALRQRHCMIPYLYTMNYRSYAENMPLIEPMYYEYPENAEAYEVKNQYFFGSQLMVAPVTTPRIKGLNVARTKVWFRRASGMISIQACAMMVEECWRFTGI
;
A
#
# COMPACT_ATOMS: atom_id res chain seq x y z
N MET A 1 -11.19 15.30 19.22
CA MET A 1 -10.82 13.91 18.78
C MET A 1 -10.56 13.03 20.01
N GLN A 2 -10.78 11.72 19.89
CA GLN A 2 -10.59 10.77 21.00
C GLN A 2 -9.09 10.46 21.19
N GLU A 3 -8.71 10.07 22.42
CA GLU A 3 -7.31 9.71 22.75
C GLU A 3 -6.73 8.59 21.86
N ILE A 4 -7.59 7.71 21.36
CA ILE A 4 -7.19 6.60 20.47
C ILE A 4 -6.58 7.07 19.14
N TYR A 5 -6.88 8.28 18.70
CA TYR A 5 -6.35 8.82 17.44
C TYR A 5 -4.96 9.45 17.56
N ARG A 6 -4.43 9.56 18.78
CA ARG A 6 -3.08 10.07 18.98
C ARG A 6 -2.03 9.20 18.32
N VAL A 7 -1.13 9.84 17.60
CA VAL A 7 0.02 9.21 16.94
C VAL A 7 1.29 9.65 17.66
N LYS A 8 2.14 8.70 18.00
CA LYS A 8 3.46 9.01 18.56
C LYS A 8 4.33 9.62 17.47
N THR A 9 4.87 10.79 17.73
CA THR A 9 5.78 11.52 16.84
C THR A 9 7.00 12.03 17.61
N SER A 10 8.09 12.32 16.91
CA SER A 10 9.25 13.03 17.40
C SER A 10 9.80 13.92 16.26
N PRO A 11 9.07 15.01 15.92
CA PRO A 11 9.28 15.71 14.67
C PRO A 11 10.39 16.77 14.71
N VAL A 12 10.95 17.06 15.88
CA VAL A 12 12.02 18.04 16.04
C VAL A 12 13.38 17.36 15.90
N ALA A 13 14.22 17.86 14.98
CA ALA A 13 15.59 17.38 14.83
C ALA A 13 16.51 17.96 15.92
N LEU A 14 17.65 17.33 16.14
CA LEU A 14 18.68 17.86 17.04
C LEU A 14 19.23 19.18 16.48
N SER A 15 19.39 20.19 17.33
CA SER A 15 19.97 21.48 16.95
C SER A 15 21.36 21.36 16.35
N ASP A 16 22.17 20.41 16.85
CA ASP A 16 23.51 20.12 16.35
C ASP A 16 23.54 19.60 14.90
N ASN A 17 22.39 19.15 14.39
CA ASN A 17 22.23 18.70 13.01
C ASN A 17 21.69 19.79 12.08
N MET A 18 21.41 20.99 12.59
CA MET A 18 20.78 22.08 11.84
C MET A 18 21.77 23.17 11.46
N ILE A 19 21.69 23.64 10.22
CA ILE A 19 22.36 24.82 9.68
C ILE A 19 21.26 25.82 9.33
N ILE A 20 21.17 26.91 10.08
CA ILE A 20 20.05 27.86 9.97
C ILE A 20 20.57 29.17 9.41
N GLY A 21 19.94 29.66 8.35
CA GLY A 21 20.10 30.99 7.81
C GLY A 21 18.83 31.82 7.98
N GLU A 22 18.77 33.00 7.38
CA GLU A 22 17.62 33.90 7.52
C GLU A 22 16.34 33.33 6.94
N LYS A 23 16.40 32.69 5.73
CA LYS A 23 15.25 32.14 4.99
C LYS A 23 15.38 30.66 4.67
N TYR A 24 16.42 30.00 5.15
CA TYR A 24 16.65 28.60 4.89
C TYR A 24 17.04 27.83 6.15
N ARG A 25 16.76 26.55 6.14
CA ARG A 25 17.28 25.58 7.10
C ARG A 25 17.70 24.31 6.38
N ILE A 26 18.92 23.85 6.64
CA ILE A 26 19.44 22.57 6.18
C ILE A 26 19.62 21.71 7.41
N THR A 27 18.97 20.54 7.44
CA THR A 27 19.09 19.59 8.56
C THR A 27 19.75 18.31 8.07
N VAL A 28 20.93 18.00 8.59
CA VAL A 28 21.68 16.78 8.25
C VAL A 28 21.21 15.66 9.18
N LEU A 29 20.23 14.87 8.72
CA LEU A 29 19.63 13.80 9.52
C LEU A 29 20.54 12.57 9.62
N THR A 30 21.17 12.19 8.50
CA THR A 30 22.25 11.20 8.43
C THR A 30 23.32 11.68 7.46
N GLU A 31 24.40 10.92 7.31
CA GLU A 31 25.45 11.26 6.32
C GLU A 31 24.93 11.24 4.87
N ALA A 32 23.75 10.62 4.63
CA ALA A 32 23.11 10.44 3.33
C ALA A 32 21.71 11.04 3.21
N LEU A 33 21.10 11.50 4.32
CA LEU A 33 19.75 12.05 4.35
C LEU A 33 19.79 13.50 4.86
N VAL A 34 19.36 14.42 4.01
CA VAL A 34 19.35 15.86 4.32
C VAL A 34 17.96 16.42 4.07
N ARG A 35 17.43 17.19 5.03
CA ARG A 35 16.23 18.01 4.86
C ARG A 35 16.62 19.41 4.39
N LEU A 36 15.93 19.92 3.40
CA LEU A 36 16.13 21.24 2.78
C LEU A 36 14.85 22.03 2.93
N GLU A 37 14.91 23.14 3.64
CA GLU A 37 13.76 24.03 3.86
C GLU A 37 14.07 25.44 3.39
N TYR A 38 13.09 26.06 2.71
CA TYR A 38 13.13 27.47 2.37
C TYR A 38 11.78 28.12 2.69
N SER A 39 11.80 29.28 3.33
CA SER A 39 10.63 30.09 3.66
C SER A 39 10.96 31.56 3.62
N GLU A 40 10.17 32.36 2.88
CA GLU A 40 10.39 33.80 2.70
C GLU A 40 10.42 34.61 4.01
N ASP A 41 9.69 34.16 5.04
CA ASP A 41 9.64 34.79 6.35
C ASP A 41 10.54 34.11 7.41
N GLY A 42 11.35 33.14 7.01
CA GLY A 42 12.25 32.41 7.91
C GLY A 42 11.57 31.53 8.96
N VAL A 43 10.27 31.25 8.80
CA VAL A 43 9.53 30.37 9.71
C VAL A 43 9.49 28.96 9.15
N PHE A 44 10.07 28.01 9.89
CA PHE A 44 10.20 26.61 9.49
C PHE A 44 9.24 25.72 10.28
N GLU A 45 8.84 24.58 9.68
CA GLU A 45 7.87 23.67 10.28
C GLU A 45 8.56 22.56 11.10
N ASP A 46 8.34 22.58 12.40
CA ASP A 46 8.89 21.58 13.33
C ASP A 46 7.88 20.53 13.77
N ARG A 47 6.59 20.68 13.41
CA ARG A 47 5.58 19.67 13.70
C ARG A 47 5.66 18.50 12.72
N ALA A 48 5.06 17.37 13.10
CA ALA A 48 4.88 16.22 12.20
C ALA A 48 3.98 16.57 11.01
N THR A 49 4.14 15.86 9.92
CA THR A 49 3.28 15.97 8.73
C THR A 49 2.59 14.63 8.45
N GLN A 50 1.69 14.61 7.48
CA GLN A 50 1.08 13.38 6.97
C GLN A 50 2.13 12.34 6.54
N THR A 51 3.30 12.79 6.06
CA THR A 51 4.38 11.93 5.59
C THR A 51 5.43 11.68 6.66
N VAL A 52 5.92 12.73 7.30
CA VAL A 52 7.10 12.67 8.18
C VAL A 52 6.72 12.82 9.64
N LEU A 53 7.04 11.80 10.45
CA LEU A 53 6.70 11.73 11.87
C LEU A 53 7.91 11.94 12.80
N PHE A 54 9.12 11.56 12.36
CA PHE A 54 10.30 11.49 13.22
C PHE A 54 11.49 12.17 12.54
N ARG A 55 12.08 13.16 13.23
CA ARG A 55 13.31 13.83 12.80
C ARG A 55 14.40 13.78 13.88
N ASP A 56 14.14 13.04 14.97
CA ASP A 56 15.06 12.85 16.11
C ASP A 56 16.19 11.85 15.80
N PHE A 57 16.86 12.09 14.68
CA PHE A 57 18.04 11.31 14.30
C PHE A 57 19.22 11.65 15.22
N PRO A 58 20.16 10.72 15.44
CA PRO A 58 21.35 10.99 16.23
C PRO A 58 22.19 12.12 15.66
N LYS A 59 23.10 12.64 16.47
CA LYS A 59 24.07 13.62 15.98
C LYS A 59 24.88 13.01 14.83
N THR A 60 24.89 13.75 13.70
CA THR A 60 25.57 13.35 12.47
C THR A 60 26.85 14.15 12.30
N GLY A 61 27.91 13.49 11.79
CA GLY A 61 29.17 14.14 11.46
C GLY A 61 29.06 14.89 10.13
N TYR A 62 29.23 16.20 10.17
CA TYR A 62 29.33 17.01 8.96
C TYR A 62 30.25 18.24 9.18
N HIS A 63 30.70 18.83 8.09
CA HIS A 63 31.55 20.03 8.09
C HIS A 63 30.94 21.10 7.20
N VAL A 64 30.94 22.36 7.67
CA VAL A 64 30.41 23.52 6.94
C VAL A 64 31.54 24.45 6.59
N VAL A 65 31.67 24.80 5.32
CA VAL A 65 32.55 25.84 4.82
C VAL A 65 31.67 27.03 4.39
N ARG A 66 32.02 28.23 4.84
CA ARG A 66 31.37 29.48 4.40
C ARG A 66 32.34 30.29 3.59
N ASN A 67 31.89 30.76 2.42
CA ASN A 67 32.69 31.61 1.54
C ASN A 67 31.83 32.77 1.01
N ALA A 68 32.37 33.57 0.08
CA ALA A 68 31.66 34.72 -0.48
C ALA A 68 30.45 34.32 -1.36
N ASP A 69 30.42 33.09 -1.86
CA ASP A 69 29.39 32.58 -2.78
C ASP A 69 28.26 31.81 -2.04
N GLY A 70 28.42 31.58 -0.73
CA GLY A 70 27.43 30.86 0.09
C GLY A 70 28.04 29.85 1.06
N ILE A 71 27.39 28.68 1.18
CA ILE A 71 27.82 27.61 2.07
C ILE A 71 28.04 26.30 1.31
N GLU A 72 28.99 25.54 1.82
CA GLU A 72 29.19 24.14 1.44
C GLU A 72 29.01 23.23 2.67
N VAL A 73 28.27 22.15 2.52
CA VAL A 73 28.06 21.16 3.59
C VAL A 73 28.63 19.83 3.13
N HIS A 74 29.57 19.30 3.89
CA HIS A 74 30.22 18.03 3.60
C HIS A 74 29.85 16.99 4.67
N THR A 75 29.31 15.86 4.25
CA THR A 75 29.25 14.62 5.02
C THR A 75 30.26 13.62 4.46
N SER A 76 30.33 12.41 4.98
CA SER A 76 31.10 11.32 4.34
C SER A 76 30.53 10.94 2.96
N MET A 77 29.22 11.09 2.75
CA MET A 77 28.51 10.66 1.54
C MET A 77 28.12 11.79 0.59
N LEU A 78 27.94 12.99 1.09
CA LEU A 78 27.37 14.11 0.32
C LEU A 78 28.28 15.33 0.32
N HIS A 79 28.21 16.11 -0.76
CA HIS A 79 28.71 17.47 -0.86
C HIS A 79 27.59 18.37 -1.39
N LEU A 80 27.03 19.21 -0.51
CA LEU A 80 25.98 20.16 -0.82
C LEU A 80 26.61 21.55 -1.00
N ILE A 81 26.22 22.27 -2.06
CA ILE A 81 26.62 23.65 -2.34
C ILE A 81 25.35 24.50 -2.43
N TYR A 82 25.31 25.61 -1.69
CA TYR A 82 24.14 26.47 -1.65
C TYR A 82 24.52 27.95 -1.49
N ASN A 83 23.90 28.82 -2.32
CA ASN A 83 24.17 30.23 -2.39
C ASN A 83 23.38 31.08 -1.39
N GLU A 84 22.69 30.48 -0.42
CA GLU A 84 21.88 31.11 0.63
C GLU A 84 20.71 31.99 0.13
N LYS A 85 20.29 31.85 -1.14
CA LYS A 85 19.12 32.53 -1.74
C LYS A 85 17.96 31.57 -1.93
N GLU A 86 16.87 32.06 -2.51
CA GLU A 86 15.76 31.18 -2.92
C GLU A 86 16.26 29.96 -3.71
N PHE A 87 15.72 28.79 -3.43
CA PHE A 87 16.16 27.55 -4.07
C PHE A 87 16.00 27.63 -5.60
N SER A 88 17.08 27.39 -6.30
CA SER A 88 17.12 27.39 -7.75
C SER A 88 18.15 26.39 -8.27
N SER A 89 18.04 26.00 -9.54
CA SER A 89 18.97 25.05 -10.16
C SER A 89 20.43 25.51 -10.20
N HIS A 90 20.67 26.82 -10.18
CA HIS A 90 22.02 27.42 -10.12
C HIS A 90 22.49 27.69 -8.69
N GLY A 91 21.56 27.70 -7.72
CA GLY A 91 21.83 28.09 -6.35
C GLY A 91 21.99 26.95 -5.37
N LEU A 92 21.42 25.79 -5.68
CA LEU A 92 21.44 24.61 -4.80
C LEU A 92 21.75 23.34 -5.59
N SER A 93 22.83 22.67 -5.22
CA SER A 93 23.18 21.37 -5.75
C SER A 93 23.70 20.42 -4.69
N ILE A 94 23.53 19.13 -4.89
CA ILE A 94 24.05 18.08 -3.99
C ILE A 94 24.73 17.00 -4.83
N GLN A 95 26.00 16.79 -4.58
CA GLN A 95 26.78 15.71 -5.17
C GLN A 95 26.84 14.52 -4.23
N ILE A 96 26.64 13.33 -4.77
CA ILE A 96 26.89 12.08 -4.08
C ILE A 96 28.36 11.72 -4.28
N LYS A 97 29.06 11.47 -3.18
CA LYS A 97 30.44 10.98 -3.22
C LYS A 97 30.47 9.49 -3.61
N GLY A 98 31.57 9.04 -4.23
CA GLY A 98 31.76 7.63 -4.57
C GLY A 98 31.65 7.28 -6.05
N ASN A 99 31.51 8.27 -6.95
CA ASN A 99 31.56 8.08 -8.42
C ASN A 99 30.57 7.04 -8.98
N LEU A 100 29.32 7.05 -8.50
CA LEU A 100 28.27 6.13 -8.96
C LEU A 100 27.91 6.34 -10.43
N SER A 101 27.99 7.59 -10.91
CA SER A 101 27.76 7.94 -12.30
C SER A 101 28.64 9.12 -12.71
N ALA A 102 29.27 9.04 -13.88
CA ALA A 102 30.09 10.11 -14.43
C ALA A 102 29.29 11.36 -14.79
N TYR A 103 27.98 11.24 -15.00
CA TYR A 103 27.12 12.33 -15.50
C TYR A 103 25.95 12.70 -14.59
N HIS A 104 25.57 11.84 -13.63
CA HIS A 104 24.34 11.98 -12.86
C HIS A 104 24.52 11.83 -11.36
N SER A 105 25.74 12.04 -10.85
CA SER A 105 26.01 12.02 -9.39
C SER A 105 25.79 13.36 -8.69
N ILE A 106 25.35 14.38 -9.44
CA ILE A 106 25.02 15.72 -8.93
C ILE A 106 23.55 16.01 -9.24
N TRP A 107 22.79 16.32 -8.24
CA TRP A 107 21.43 16.86 -8.37
C TRP A 107 21.46 18.38 -8.27
N HIS A 108 20.74 19.06 -9.14
CA HIS A 108 20.42 20.48 -9.02
C HIS A 108 18.94 20.65 -8.65
N TYR A 109 18.63 21.64 -7.83
CA TYR A 109 17.25 21.90 -7.42
C TYR A 109 16.31 22.05 -8.63
N GLY A 110 15.18 21.33 -8.57
CA GLY A 110 14.18 21.33 -9.63
C GLY A 110 14.46 20.38 -10.79
N GLU A 111 15.60 19.69 -10.82
CA GLU A 111 15.84 18.63 -11.80
C GLU A 111 14.95 17.41 -11.54
N LYS A 112 14.47 16.81 -12.64
CA LYS A 112 13.71 15.56 -12.59
C LYS A 112 14.56 14.45 -12.00
N VAL A 113 14.05 13.80 -10.99
CA VAL A 113 14.69 12.61 -10.40
C VAL A 113 14.36 11.38 -11.24
N HIS A 114 15.37 10.58 -11.58
CA HIS A 114 15.24 9.30 -12.26
C HIS A 114 15.40 8.16 -11.24
N ASP A 115 14.36 7.99 -10.42
CA ASP A 115 14.31 6.92 -9.42
C ASP A 115 13.88 5.57 -10.03
N LEU A 116 13.86 4.54 -9.18
CA LEU A 116 13.43 3.19 -9.54
C LEU A 116 11.92 2.99 -9.41
N GLN A 117 11.17 4.11 -9.39
CA GLN A 117 9.72 4.19 -9.22
C GLN A 117 9.24 3.67 -7.84
N GLY A 118 8.00 3.93 -7.55
CA GLY A 118 7.29 3.52 -6.34
C GLY A 118 6.04 2.72 -6.72
N THR A 119 4.87 3.29 -6.44
CA THR A 119 3.58 2.64 -6.70
C THR A 119 2.55 3.63 -7.25
N ALA A 120 1.38 3.15 -7.62
CA ALA A 120 0.25 3.94 -8.07
C ALA A 120 -0.89 3.92 -7.03
N ARG A 121 -1.78 4.91 -7.09
CA ARG A 121 -2.98 4.99 -6.25
C ARG A 121 -3.95 3.85 -6.54
N THR A 122 -4.13 3.54 -7.81
CA THR A 122 -5.10 2.56 -8.29
C THR A 122 -4.66 1.95 -9.62
N LEU A 123 -5.12 0.74 -9.87
CA LEU A 123 -5.08 0.03 -11.15
C LEU A 123 -6.49 -0.19 -11.70
N ASP A 124 -7.49 0.61 -11.27
CA ASP A 124 -8.84 0.52 -11.82
C ASP A 124 -8.84 0.71 -13.33
N ASP A 125 -9.54 -0.19 -14.03
CA ASP A 125 -9.66 -0.22 -15.48
C ASP A 125 -8.32 -0.28 -16.24
N VAL A 126 -7.29 -0.83 -15.60
CA VAL A 126 -5.95 -0.97 -16.18
C VAL A 126 -5.78 -2.33 -16.84
N ASN A 127 -5.28 -2.28 -18.08
CA ASN A 127 -4.85 -3.46 -18.84
C ASN A 127 -3.33 -3.41 -19.07
N GLY A 128 -2.57 -4.07 -18.20
CA GLY A 128 -1.11 -4.07 -18.24
C GLY A 128 -0.48 -2.98 -17.37
N GLU A 129 0.47 -2.23 -17.95
CA GLU A 129 1.29 -1.26 -17.22
C GLU A 129 0.60 0.11 -17.08
N VAL A 130 0.94 0.80 -16.00
CA VAL A 130 0.58 2.22 -15.73
C VAL A 130 1.81 2.95 -15.23
N GLU A 131 1.79 4.28 -15.36
CA GLU A 131 2.83 5.13 -14.78
C GLU A 131 2.81 5.01 -13.24
N LEU A 132 3.97 4.80 -12.64
CA LEU A 132 4.14 4.70 -11.20
C LEU A 132 4.71 6.00 -10.62
N GLY A 133 4.34 6.30 -9.40
CA GLY A 133 4.90 7.42 -8.64
C GLY A 133 6.36 7.20 -8.25
N HIS A 134 6.93 8.19 -7.56
CA HIS A 134 8.32 8.17 -7.12
C HIS A 134 8.59 7.22 -5.95
N GLY A 135 9.82 6.66 -5.94
CA GLY A 135 10.41 5.94 -4.82
C GLY A 135 11.58 6.72 -4.21
N VAL A 136 12.16 6.19 -3.14
CA VAL A 136 13.31 6.83 -2.44
C VAL A 136 14.67 6.27 -2.86
N VAL A 137 14.72 5.44 -3.90
CA VAL A 137 15.94 4.79 -4.41
C VAL A 137 16.12 5.01 -5.91
N SER A 138 17.36 5.09 -6.38
CA SER A 138 17.72 5.37 -7.77
C SER A 138 19.06 4.77 -8.15
N ARG A 139 19.22 4.35 -9.41
CA ARG A 139 20.53 3.97 -9.95
C ARG A 139 21.54 5.12 -10.01
N PHE A 140 21.07 6.36 -10.01
CA PHE A 140 21.94 7.54 -9.89
C PHE A 140 22.35 7.84 -8.46
N GLY A 141 21.85 7.04 -7.51
CA GLY A 141 22.23 7.09 -6.10
C GLY A 141 21.49 8.13 -5.26
N TYR A 142 20.53 8.85 -5.82
CA TYR A 142 19.72 9.81 -5.06
C TYR A 142 18.25 9.83 -5.47
N SER A 143 17.41 10.21 -4.53
CA SER A 143 16.00 10.52 -4.76
C SER A 143 15.54 11.64 -3.83
N ILE A 144 14.36 12.21 -4.13
CA ILE A 144 13.77 13.30 -3.38
C ILE A 144 12.39 12.90 -2.87
N LEU A 145 12.15 13.10 -1.59
CA LEU A 145 10.82 13.08 -1.00
C LEU A 145 10.38 14.53 -0.77
N ASP A 146 9.39 14.98 -1.52
CA ASP A 146 8.81 16.33 -1.37
C ASP A 146 7.66 16.31 -0.35
N ASP A 147 7.89 16.95 0.79
CA ASP A 147 6.93 17.08 1.88
C ASP A 147 6.27 18.48 1.92
N SER A 148 6.58 19.36 0.95
CA SER A 148 6.15 20.76 0.95
C SER A 148 4.63 20.95 0.98
N LYS A 149 3.88 19.97 0.50
CA LYS A 149 2.40 20.00 0.38
C LYS A 149 1.69 19.13 1.42
N SER A 150 2.42 18.32 2.18
CA SER A 150 1.82 17.47 3.22
C SER A 150 1.20 18.31 4.33
N GLN A 151 0.00 17.96 4.75
CA GLN A 151 -0.69 18.64 5.86
C GLN A 151 0.04 18.37 7.19
N ILE A 152 -0.12 19.28 8.15
CA ILE A 152 0.45 19.15 9.48
C ILE A 152 -0.37 18.15 10.29
N LEU A 153 0.31 17.19 10.92
CA LEU A 153 -0.32 16.22 11.83
C LEU A 153 -0.23 16.77 13.27
N LEU A 154 -1.39 16.95 13.89
CA LEU A 154 -1.51 17.40 15.27
C LEU A 154 -1.36 16.27 16.29
N ASP A 155 -1.08 16.61 17.52
CA ASP A 155 -0.89 15.62 18.61
C ASP A 155 -2.15 14.80 18.90
N ASP A 156 -3.35 15.34 18.63
CA ASP A 156 -4.62 14.64 18.79
C ASP A 156 -4.98 13.73 17.60
N GLY A 157 -4.08 13.62 16.61
CA GLY A 157 -4.25 12.82 15.40
C GLY A 157 -5.00 13.53 14.28
N TRP A 158 -5.46 14.77 14.50
CA TRP A 158 -6.07 15.57 13.44
C TRP A 158 -5.01 16.23 12.56
N ILE A 159 -5.44 16.92 11.52
CA ILE A 159 -4.58 17.59 10.56
C ILE A 159 -4.94 19.07 10.40
N GLU A 160 -3.94 19.88 10.12
CA GLU A 160 -4.08 21.30 9.74
C GLU A 160 -3.46 21.57 8.39
N PRO A 161 -4.02 22.52 7.62
CA PRO A 161 -3.39 22.98 6.38
C PRO A 161 -1.97 23.49 6.61
N ARG A 162 -1.06 23.07 5.75
CA ARG A 162 0.30 23.58 5.75
C ARG A 162 0.36 24.98 5.16
N LYS A 163 1.30 25.80 5.64
CA LYS A 163 1.63 27.10 5.06
C LYS A 163 2.05 26.93 3.60
N LYS A 164 1.48 27.75 2.71
CA LYS A 164 1.81 27.75 1.28
C LYS A 164 3.13 28.51 1.02
N GLY A 165 3.78 28.19 -0.11
CA GLY A 165 4.98 28.87 -0.58
C GLY A 165 6.25 28.53 0.20
N VAL A 166 6.24 27.42 0.93
CA VAL A 166 7.44 26.85 1.58
C VAL A 166 7.96 25.67 0.78
N SER A 167 9.28 25.49 0.75
CA SER A 167 9.90 24.25 0.28
C SER A 167 10.31 23.42 1.47
N ASP A 168 10.05 22.10 1.42
CA ASP A 168 10.45 21.13 2.44
C ASP A 168 10.73 19.80 1.77
N LEU A 169 11.99 19.56 1.46
CA LEU A 169 12.45 18.42 0.69
C LEU A 169 13.38 17.54 1.52
N TYR A 170 13.29 16.23 1.34
CA TYR A 170 14.25 15.28 1.90
C TYR A 170 15.05 14.66 0.76
N PHE A 171 16.35 14.92 0.76
CA PHE A 171 17.29 14.37 -0.20
C PHE A 171 17.86 13.06 0.34
N PHE A 172 17.55 11.94 -0.36
CA PHE A 172 18.04 10.60 -0.07
C PHE A 172 19.24 10.30 -0.98
N GLY A 173 20.45 10.45 -0.47
CA GLY A 173 21.69 10.29 -1.23
C GLY A 173 22.50 9.06 -0.81
N TYR A 174 21.87 7.90 -0.79
CA TYR A 174 22.42 6.63 -0.27
C TYR A 174 23.29 5.86 -1.28
N GLY A 175 23.49 6.43 -2.47
CA GLY A 175 24.15 5.65 -3.51
C GLY A 175 23.34 4.42 -3.89
N HIS A 176 23.99 3.26 -3.89
CA HIS A 176 23.33 1.98 -4.14
C HIS A 176 23.01 1.19 -2.86
N ASP A 177 23.10 1.81 -1.68
CA ASP A 177 22.61 1.21 -0.43
C ASP A 177 21.10 1.42 -0.28
N TYR A 178 20.33 0.73 -1.12
CA TYR A 178 18.88 0.84 -1.19
C TYR A 178 18.19 0.41 0.11
N LYS A 179 18.77 -0.60 0.79
CA LYS A 179 18.22 -1.09 2.07
C LYS A 179 18.36 -0.06 3.17
N GLN A 180 19.49 0.65 3.23
CA GLN A 180 19.67 1.73 4.21
C GLN A 180 18.78 2.94 3.89
N ALA A 181 18.61 3.29 2.59
CA ALA A 181 17.67 4.33 2.18
C ALA A 181 16.25 4.03 2.67
N LEU A 182 15.78 2.79 2.47
CA LEU A 182 14.47 2.35 2.92
C LEU A 182 14.37 2.29 4.46
N ASN A 183 15.41 1.84 5.14
CA ASN A 183 15.46 1.81 6.61
C ASN A 183 15.30 3.22 7.20
N ASP A 184 16.01 4.21 6.66
CA ASP A 184 15.91 5.59 7.12
C ASP A 184 14.59 6.26 6.66
N PHE A 185 14.00 5.84 5.54
CA PHE A 185 12.64 6.21 5.18
C PHE A 185 11.62 5.75 6.24
N TYR A 186 11.67 4.49 6.65
CA TYR A 186 10.80 3.98 7.72
C TYR A 186 11.08 4.65 9.07
N ARG A 187 12.32 5.00 9.34
CA ARG A 187 12.66 5.76 10.53
C ARG A 187 12.06 7.17 10.50
N LEU A 188 12.13 7.84 9.35
CA LEU A 188 11.60 9.19 9.12
C LEU A 188 10.07 9.23 9.11
N CYS A 189 9.46 8.33 8.35
CA CYS A 189 8.02 8.32 8.08
C CYS A 189 7.20 7.45 9.04
N GLY A 190 7.86 6.69 9.91
CA GLY A 190 7.25 5.69 10.78
C GLY A 190 7.34 4.28 10.20
N LYS A 191 7.35 3.28 11.08
CA LYS A 191 7.49 1.87 10.70
C LYS A 191 6.20 1.31 10.12
N THR A 192 6.34 0.28 9.29
CA THR A 192 5.21 -0.59 8.93
C THR A 192 4.75 -1.35 10.17
N PRO A 193 3.47 -1.31 10.53
CA PRO A 193 2.98 -2.08 11.67
C PRO A 193 2.94 -3.57 11.38
N MET A 194 3.00 -4.38 12.44
CA MET A 194 2.85 -5.82 12.32
C MET A 194 1.40 -6.21 12.06
N LEU A 195 1.15 -6.88 10.94
CA LEU A 195 -0.18 -7.36 10.58
C LEU A 195 -0.70 -8.43 11.55
N PRO A 196 -2.02 -8.54 11.74
CA PRO A 196 -2.64 -9.71 12.37
C PRO A 196 -2.30 -10.98 11.57
N ARG A 197 -2.16 -12.11 12.26
CA ARG A 197 -1.78 -13.38 11.63
C ARG A 197 -2.79 -13.83 10.56
N TYR A 198 -4.08 -13.60 10.77
CA TYR A 198 -5.13 -14.01 9.83
C TYR A 198 -5.02 -13.31 8.47
N ALA A 199 -4.42 -12.11 8.40
CA ALA A 199 -4.20 -11.41 7.14
C ALA A 199 -3.29 -12.18 6.16
N LEU A 200 -2.47 -13.10 6.64
CA LEU A 200 -1.46 -13.82 5.86
C LEU A 200 -1.98 -15.11 5.19
N GLY A 201 -3.17 -15.57 5.58
CA GLY A 201 -3.84 -16.71 4.95
C GLY A 201 -4.56 -16.34 3.66
N ASN A 202 -5.46 -17.22 3.21
CA ASN A 202 -6.27 -16.97 2.03
C ASN A 202 -7.48 -16.09 2.37
N TRP A 203 -7.81 -15.17 1.47
CA TRP A 203 -9.01 -14.35 1.53
C TRP A 203 -9.94 -14.74 0.41
N TRP A 204 -11.22 -15.00 0.71
CA TRP A 204 -12.28 -15.06 -0.29
C TRP A 204 -12.91 -13.69 -0.45
N SER A 205 -12.95 -13.20 -1.69
CA SER A 205 -13.54 -11.93 -2.05
C SER A 205 -14.19 -12.04 -3.44
N ARG A 206 -15.38 -11.48 -3.60
CA ARG A 206 -16.03 -11.35 -4.89
C ARG A 206 -17.10 -10.27 -4.83
N TYR A 207 -17.11 -9.36 -5.78
CA TYR A 207 -18.28 -8.52 -6.04
C TYR A 207 -19.39 -9.39 -6.61
N TYR A 208 -20.25 -9.91 -5.74
CA TYR A 208 -21.31 -10.84 -6.10
C TYR A 208 -22.44 -10.78 -5.07
N LYS A 209 -23.68 -10.82 -5.53
CA LYS A 209 -24.87 -10.73 -4.69
C LYS A 209 -25.09 -12.04 -3.91
N TYR A 210 -24.26 -12.29 -2.91
CA TYR A 210 -24.44 -13.39 -1.99
C TYR A 210 -25.60 -13.14 -1.02
N SER A 211 -26.26 -14.24 -0.60
CA SER A 211 -27.05 -14.29 0.62
C SER A 211 -26.26 -14.99 1.73
N GLU A 212 -26.72 -14.90 2.99
CA GLU A 212 -26.19 -15.72 4.08
C GLU A 212 -26.09 -17.19 3.68
N GLU A 213 -27.17 -17.74 3.11
CA GLU A 213 -27.23 -19.15 2.70
C GLU A 213 -26.18 -19.47 1.62
N SER A 214 -26.17 -18.74 0.51
CA SER A 214 -25.24 -19.02 -0.60
C SER A 214 -23.78 -18.79 -0.24
N TYR A 215 -23.50 -17.83 0.66
CA TYR A 215 -22.13 -17.61 1.16
C TYR A 215 -21.68 -18.78 2.05
N MET A 216 -22.57 -19.29 2.93
CA MET A 216 -22.25 -20.45 3.78
C MET A 216 -22.08 -21.71 2.97
N GLU A 217 -22.94 -21.98 1.96
CA GLU A 217 -22.79 -23.11 1.02
C GLU A 217 -21.44 -23.06 0.29
N LEU A 218 -21.01 -21.86 -0.09
CA LEU A 218 -19.70 -21.67 -0.72
C LEU A 218 -18.56 -22.03 0.26
N MET A 219 -18.65 -21.61 1.51
CA MET A 219 -17.65 -21.95 2.54
C MET A 219 -17.66 -23.45 2.84
N ASP A 220 -18.83 -24.08 2.92
CA ASP A 220 -18.97 -25.55 3.09
C ASP A 220 -18.25 -26.28 1.95
N LYS A 221 -18.39 -25.81 0.72
CA LYS A 221 -17.74 -26.42 -0.42
C LYS A 221 -16.23 -26.26 -0.42
N PHE A 222 -15.70 -25.13 0.06
CA PHE A 222 -14.27 -24.98 0.28
C PHE A 222 -13.76 -25.92 1.37
N ASP A 223 -14.50 -26.12 2.45
CA ASP A 223 -14.15 -27.06 3.51
C ASP A 223 -14.16 -28.51 3.01
N GLU A 224 -15.16 -28.92 2.23
CA GLU A 224 -15.19 -30.24 1.56
C GLU A 224 -13.96 -30.50 0.69
N LYS A 225 -13.43 -29.45 0.06
CA LYS A 225 -12.22 -29.48 -0.77
C LYS A 225 -10.93 -29.33 0.04
N ASN A 226 -11.00 -29.18 1.35
CA ASN A 226 -9.87 -28.88 2.23
C ASN A 226 -9.08 -27.64 1.79
N ILE A 227 -9.78 -26.58 1.40
CA ILE A 227 -9.22 -25.28 1.02
C ILE A 227 -9.48 -24.30 2.15
N PRO A 228 -8.45 -23.95 2.94
CA PRO A 228 -8.63 -23.07 4.08
C PRO A 228 -8.71 -21.60 3.68
N PHE A 229 -9.56 -20.83 4.39
CA PHE A 229 -9.63 -19.38 4.33
C PHE A 229 -9.54 -18.78 5.73
N THR A 230 -8.98 -17.58 5.83
CA THR A 230 -8.86 -16.85 7.10
C THR A 230 -9.61 -15.52 7.08
N VAL A 231 -10.02 -15.04 5.91
CA VAL A 231 -10.80 -13.80 5.76
C VAL A 231 -11.95 -14.02 4.78
N ALA A 232 -13.13 -13.62 5.22
CA ALA A 232 -14.35 -13.50 4.43
C ALA A 232 -14.59 -12.03 4.10
N VAL A 233 -14.50 -11.68 2.82
CA VAL A 233 -14.83 -10.36 2.30
C VAL A 233 -16.27 -10.40 1.77
N ILE A 234 -17.13 -9.52 2.29
CA ILE A 234 -18.49 -9.35 1.79
C ILE A 234 -18.53 -7.97 1.10
N ASP A 235 -18.73 -8.03 -0.20
CA ASP A 235 -18.75 -6.84 -1.06
C ASP A 235 -20.10 -6.12 -1.01
N MET A 236 -20.24 -5.03 -1.73
CA MET A 236 -21.26 -3.99 -1.53
C MET A 236 -22.72 -4.45 -1.41
N ASP A 237 -23.10 -5.62 -1.91
CA ASP A 237 -24.47 -6.15 -1.72
C ASP A 237 -24.81 -6.56 -0.27
N TRP A 238 -23.85 -6.44 0.68
CA TRP A 238 -24.16 -6.58 2.10
C TRP A 238 -25.14 -5.53 2.59
N HIS A 239 -25.09 -4.31 2.01
CA HIS A 239 -26.04 -3.24 2.29
C HIS A 239 -27.14 -3.15 1.22
N GLN A 240 -28.13 -2.29 1.44
CA GLN A 240 -29.19 -2.05 0.50
C GLN A 240 -28.65 -1.25 -0.71
N VAL A 241 -28.66 -1.87 -1.90
CA VAL A 241 -28.26 -1.25 -3.16
C VAL A 241 -29.46 -0.87 -4.03
N ASP A 242 -30.60 -1.54 -3.85
CA ASP A 242 -31.86 -1.24 -4.55
C ASP A 242 -32.64 -0.19 -3.73
N VAL A 243 -32.25 1.07 -3.84
CA VAL A 243 -32.87 2.20 -3.11
C VAL A 243 -33.75 3.02 -4.04
N ASP A 244 -34.67 3.84 -3.46
CA ASP A 244 -35.43 4.81 -4.25
C ASP A 244 -34.47 5.79 -4.94
N PRO A 245 -34.62 6.09 -6.25
CA PRO A 245 -33.74 7.00 -6.98
C PRO A 245 -33.54 8.38 -6.35
N LYS A 246 -34.46 8.83 -5.50
CA LYS A 246 -34.30 10.07 -4.73
C LYS A 246 -33.11 10.04 -3.77
N TYR A 247 -32.66 8.85 -3.35
CA TYR A 247 -31.51 8.66 -2.46
C TYR A 247 -30.20 8.35 -3.22
N GLY A 248 -30.20 8.43 -4.55
CA GLY A 248 -29.02 8.21 -5.37
C GLY A 248 -28.97 6.81 -5.98
N SER A 249 -27.75 6.34 -6.25
CA SER A 249 -27.49 5.10 -6.99
C SER A 249 -27.53 3.83 -6.13
N GLY A 250 -27.52 3.95 -4.81
CA GLY A 250 -27.32 2.83 -3.90
C GLY A 250 -25.87 2.30 -3.85
N TRP A 251 -24.92 3.04 -4.44
CA TRP A 251 -23.50 2.67 -4.40
C TRP A 251 -22.90 2.83 -3.00
N THR A 252 -23.23 3.93 -2.34
CA THR A 252 -22.95 4.15 -0.92
C THR A 252 -24.09 3.60 -0.07
N GLY A 253 -23.80 2.82 0.96
CA GLY A 253 -24.79 2.30 1.90
C GLY A 253 -24.18 1.73 3.17
N TYR A 254 -24.98 1.74 4.26
CA TYR A 254 -24.55 1.31 5.59
C TYR A 254 -25.60 0.44 6.30
N THR A 255 -26.77 0.25 5.72
CA THR A 255 -27.87 -0.56 6.23
C THR A 255 -27.85 -1.95 5.65
N TRP A 256 -27.77 -2.98 6.48
CA TRP A 256 -27.79 -4.36 6.01
C TRP A 256 -28.98 -4.68 5.08
N ASN A 257 -28.70 -5.35 4.01
CA ASN A 257 -29.71 -5.93 3.16
C ASN A 257 -30.34 -7.15 3.86
N LYS A 258 -31.39 -6.91 4.65
CA LYS A 258 -32.05 -7.95 5.44
C LYS A 258 -32.72 -9.06 4.62
N LYS A 259 -32.90 -8.85 3.29
CA LYS A 259 -33.37 -9.91 2.39
C LYS A 259 -32.28 -10.94 2.12
N LEU A 260 -31.02 -10.49 2.05
CA LEU A 260 -29.86 -11.35 1.83
C LEU A 260 -29.27 -11.85 3.15
N PHE A 261 -29.20 -10.99 4.14
CA PHE A 261 -28.63 -11.25 5.47
C PHE A 261 -29.64 -10.93 6.56
N PRO A 262 -30.61 -11.83 6.81
CA PRO A 262 -31.70 -11.58 7.78
C PRO A 262 -31.21 -11.34 9.21
N ASP A 263 -30.12 -11.98 9.60
CA ASP A 263 -29.48 -11.87 10.91
C ASP A 263 -27.95 -11.76 10.74
N PRO A 264 -27.44 -10.53 10.54
CA PRO A 264 -26.01 -10.32 10.30
C PRO A 264 -25.11 -10.84 11.42
N LYS A 265 -25.50 -10.65 12.67
CA LYS A 265 -24.72 -11.12 13.82
C LYS A 265 -24.57 -12.64 13.84
N ARG A 266 -25.64 -13.36 13.54
CA ARG A 266 -25.59 -14.82 13.39
C ARG A 266 -24.70 -15.23 12.22
N PHE A 267 -24.82 -14.55 11.07
CA PHE A 267 -24.04 -14.84 9.87
C PHE A 267 -22.54 -14.64 10.13
N LEU A 268 -22.15 -13.46 10.65
CA LEU A 268 -20.75 -13.15 10.98
C LEU A 268 -20.22 -14.11 12.05
N GLY A 269 -21.03 -14.44 13.06
CA GLY A 269 -20.70 -15.45 14.06
C GLY A 269 -20.37 -16.82 13.48
N LYS A 270 -21.12 -17.29 12.49
CA LYS A 270 -20.83 -18.56 11.78
C LYS A 270 -19.49 -18.53 11.04
N LEU A 271 -19.09 -17.37 10.49
CA LEU A 271 -17.80 -17.21 9.86
C LEU A 271 -16.67 -17.22 10.90
N HIS A 272 -16.87 -16.55 12.04
CA HIS A 272 -15.93 -16.58 13.16
C HIS A 272 -15.76 -17.99 13.73
N ASP A 273 -16.84 -18.77 13.85
CA ASP A 273 -16.80 -20.17 14.32
C ASP A 273 -15.94 -21.07 13.41
N ARG A 274 -15.76 -20.68 12.15
CA ARG A 274 -14.83 -21.31 11.19
C ARG A 274 -13.39 -20.80 11.29
N GLY A 275 -13.11 -19.85 12.21
CA GLY A 275 -11.80 -19.21 12.37
C GLY A 275 -11.50 -18.14 11.29
N MET A 276 -12.53 -17.67 10.59
CA MET A 276 -12.40 -16.57 9.62
C MET A 276 -12.64 -15.23 10.29
N HIS A 277 -11.98 -14.18 9.79
CA HIS A 277 -12.28 -12.79 10.10
C HIS A 277 -13.07 -12.15 8.96
N THR A 278 -13.85 -11.13 9.28
CA THR A 278 -14.81 -10.54 8.35
C THR A 278 -14.52 -9.08 8.03
N THR A 279 -14.71 -8.70 6.79
CA THR A 279 -14.64 -7.31 6.33
C THR A 279 -15.78 -7.01 5.36
N LEU A 280 -16.33 -5.81 5.47
CA LEU A 280 -17.33 -5.27 4.57
C LEU A 280 -16.70 -4.18 3.69
N ASN A 281 -17.13 -4.13 2.43
CA ASN A 281 -16.77 -3.04 1.52
C ASN A 281 -17.60 -1.79 1.81
N VAL A 282 -16.99 -0.62 1.76
CA VAL A 282 -17.69 0.68 1.89
C VAL A 282 -17.22 1.68 0.85
N HIS A 283 -18.17 2.40 0.27
CA HIS A 283 -17.98 3.52 -0.66
C HIS A 283 -18.57 4.79 -0.02
N PRO A 284 -17.84 5.56 0.78
CA PRO A 284 -18.43 6.60 1.63
C PRO A 284 -18.79 7.90 0.92
N ALA A 285 -18.54 8.04 -0.38
CA ALA A 285 -18.56 9.32 -1.09
C ALA A 285 -19.91 10.04 -1.12
N ASP A 286 -21.03 9.30 -1.24
CA ASP A 286 -22.36 9.90 -1.32
C ASP A 286 -22.94 10.27 0.06
N GLY A 287 -22.17 10.09 1.12
CA GLY A 287 -22.59 10.42 2.47
C GLY A 287 -23.66 9.48 3.01
N VAL A 288 -24.61 9.97 3.81
CA VAL A 288 -25.66 9.16 4.44
C VAL A 288 -27.03 9.67 4.01
N GLN A 289 -27.80 8.79 3.37
CA GLN A 289 -29.09 9.10 2.78
C GLN A 289 -30.24 8.81 3.75
N GLY A 290 -31.41 9.43 3.52
CA GLY A 290 -32.61 9.27 4.35
C GLY A 290 -33.14 7.84 4.48
N CYS A 291 -32.76 6.93 3.58
CA CYS A 291 -33.14 5.52 3.64
C CYS A 291 -32.33 4.67 4.63
N GLU A 292 -31.24 5.21 5.19
CA GLU A 292 -30.37 4.48 6.08
C GLU A 292 -30.95 4.35 7.50
N GLU A 293 -30.82 3.18 8.14
CA GLU A 293 -31.34 2.94 9.50
C GLU A 293 -30.86 3.97 10.54
N MET A 294 -29.58 4.42 10.42
CA MET A 294 -28.95 5.35 11.35
C MET A 294 -29.07 6.82 10.93
N TYR A 295 -29.73 7.11 9.80
CA TYR A 295 -29.77 8.45 9.21
C TYR A 295 -30.29 9.52 10.18
N VAL A 296 -31.44 9.29 10.82
CA VAL A 296 -32.09 10.30 11.67
C VAL A 296 -31.19 10.73 12.84
N ASP A 297 -30.52 9.79 13.48
CA ASP A 297 -29.65 10.08 14.61
C ASP A 297 -28.38 10.83 14.16
N MET A 298 -27.78 10.41 13.06
CA MET A 298 -26.62 11.09 12.49
C MET A 298 -26.98 12.48 11.96
N ALA A 299 -28.10 12.64 11.25
CA ALA A 299 -28.57 13.92 10.73
C ALA A 299 -28.82 14.94 11.86
N LYS A 300 -29.45 14.52 12.97
CA LYS A 300 -29.62 15.35 14.17
C LYS A 300 -28.29 15.79 14.76
N GLU A 301 -27.33 14.87 14.91
CA GLU A 301 -26.01 15.21 15.41
C GLU A 301 -25.28 16.18 14.49
N MET A 302 -25.38 15.98 13.19
CA MET A 302 -24.77 16.86 12.17
C MET A 302 -25.49 18.20 12.01
N GLY A 303 -26.75 18.31 12.43
CA GLY A 303 -27.58 19.50 12.28
C GLY A 303 -28.17 19.62 10.88
N VAL A 304 -28.44 18.49 10.24
CA VAL A 304 -29.08 18.38 8.92
C VAL A 304 -30.61 18.26 9.10
N ASP A 305 -31.39 18.82 8.16
CA ASP A 305 -32.84 18.72 8.18
C ASP A 305 -33.30 17.30 7.82
N TYR A 306 -33.51 16.49 8.85
CA TYR A 306 -33.93 15.11 8.70
C TYR A 306 -35.44 14.97 8.38
N GLU A 307 -36.24 16.01 8.57
CA GLU A 307 -37.66 15.97 8.21
C GLU A 307 -37.87 16.08 6.70
N ASN A 308 -36.98 16.81 6.02
CA ASN A 308 -36.90 16.87 4.56
C ASN A 308 -36.05 15.74 3.94
N GLU A 309 -35.47 14.87 4.76
CA GLU A 309 -34.56 13.82 4.35
C GLU A 309 -33.32 14.35 3.59
N ASP A 310 -32.82 15.55 3.97
CA ASP A 310 -31.61 16.11 3.38
C ASP A 310 -30.41 15.19 3.69
N PRO A 311 -29.54 14.86 2.70
CA PRO A 311 -28.45 13.93 2.93
C PRO A 311 -27.38 14.50 3.89
N VAL A 312 -26.82 13.67 4.73
CA VAL A 312 -25.59 13.99 5.47
C VAL A 312 -24.43 13.86 4.50
N VAL A 313 -23.90 15.00 4.04
CA VAL A 313 -22.81 15.04 3.06
C VAL A 313 -21.53 14.44 3.66
N CYS A 314 -20.83 13.63 2.86
CA CYS A 314 -19.51 13.11 3.22
C CYS A 314 -18.50 14.26 3.36
N ASP A 315 -18.03 14.53 4.58
CA ASP A 315 -17.08 15.59 4.87
C ASP A 315 -15.92 15.07 5.76
N PRO A 316 -15.02 14.26 5.18
CA PRO A 316 -13.92 13.67 5.95
C PRO A 316 -12.95 14.72 6.53
N ALA A 317 -12.99 15.96 6.03
CA ALA A 317 -12.22 17.08 6.59
C ALA A 317 -12.85 17.70 7.85
N SER A 318 -14.00 17.19 8.31
CA SER A 318 -14.68 17.63 9.53
C SER A 318 -14.49 16.63 10.67
N PRO A 319 -13.86 17.03 11.82
CA PRO A 319 -13.76 16.16 12.98
C PRO A 319 -15.12 15.66 13.46
N LYS A 320 -16.13 16.55 13.43
CA LYS A 320 -17.51 16.21 13.83
C LYS A 320 -18.10 15.13 12.93
N PHE A 321 -17.87 15.22 11.62
CA PHE A 321 -18.31 14.20 10.67
C PHE A 321 -17.61 12.87 10.95
N MET A 322 -16.30 12.85 11.14
CA MET A 322 -15.56 11.63 11.40
C MET A 322 -15.95 10.95 12.71
N ASP A 323 -16.22 11.71 13.77
CA ASP A 323 -16.75 11.16 15.04
C ASP A 323 -18.14 10.52 14.82
N ALA A 324 -19.05 11.19 14.10
CA ALA A 324 -20.38 10.67 13.78
C ALA A 324 -20.30 9.45 12.83
N TYR A 325 -19.40 9.49 11.86
CA TYR A 325 -19.14 8.43 10.87
C TYR A 325 -18.80 7.09 11.57
N PHE A 326 -17.87 7.09 12.52
CA PHE A 326 -17.57 5.87 13.28
C PHE A 326 -18.70 5.48 14.21
N LYS A 327 -19.22 6.44 14.97
CA LYS A 327 -20.25 6.19 16.00
C LYS A 327 -21.52 5.54 15.44
N TYR A 328 -22.02 6.04 14.30
CA TYR A 328 -23.31 5.63 13.76
C TYR A 328 -23.20 4.58 12.65
N LEU A 329 -22.14 4.62 11.84
CA LEU A 329 -22.05 3.78 10.65
C LEU A 329 -21.23 2.50 10.89
N HIS A 330 -20.12 2.59 11.64
CA HIS A 330 -19.14 1.52 11.75
C HIS A 330 -19.20 0.75 13.06
N HIS A 331 -19.19 1.41 14.22
CA HIS A 331 -19.19 0.74 15.52
C HIS A 331 -20.37 -0.20 15.72
N PRO A 332 -21.63 0.11 15.28
CA PRO A 332 -22.73 -0.84 15.36
C PRO A 332 -22.49 -2.12 14.54
N ARG A 333 -21.89 -1.99 13.35
CA ARG A 333 -21.56 -3.14 12.47
C ARG A 333 -20.43 -3.99 13.08
N GLU A 334 -19.44 -3.34 13.68
CA GLU A 334 -18.37 -4.03 14.42
C GLU A 334 -18.88 -4.79 15.63
N ALA A 335 -19.87 -4.24 16.35
CA ALA A 335 -20.55 -4.93 17.45
C ALA A 335 -21.37 -6.15 16.98
N GLU A 336 -21.73 -6.22 15.69
CA GLU A 336 -22.35 -7.38 15.05
C GLU A 336 -21.33 -8.44 14.62
N GLY A 337 -20.04 -8.06 14.48
CA GLY A 337 -18.97 -9.00 14.16
C GLY A 337 -18.04 -8.60 13.00
N VAL A 338 -18.09 -7.36 12.50
CA VAL A 338 -17.14 -6.89 11.50
C VAL A 338 -15.78 -6.63 12.17
N ASP A 339 -14.71 -7.26 11.64
CA ASP A 339 -13.37 -7.17 12.25
C ASP A 339 -12.57 -5.96 11.76
N PHE A 340 -12.69 -5.60 10.49
CA PHE A 340 -12.03 -4.46 9.87
C PHE A 340 -12.81 -4.01 8.63
N TRP A 341 -12.38 -2.90 7.99
CA TRP A 341 -13.11 -2.31 6.88
C TRP A 341 -12.32 -2.30 5.59
N TRP A 342 -13.01 -2.56 4.46
CA TRP A 342 -12.50 -2.32 3.13
C TRP A 342 -13.06 -0.99 2.63
N ILE A 343 -12.18 0.03 2.58
CA ILE A 343 -12.51 1.37 2.10
C ILE A 343 -12.18 1.43 0.62
N ASP A 344 -13.19 1.43 -0.21
CA ASP A 344 -13.06 1.53 -1.66
C ASP A 344 -13.39 2.96 -2.11
N TRP A 345 -12.36 3.81 -2.08
CA TRP A 345 -12.48 5.22 -2.44
C TRP A 345 -12.04 5.44 -3.88
N GLN A 346 -12.98 5.75 -4.78
CA GLN A 346 -12.78 5.96 -6.22
C GLN A 346 -12.99 7.41 -6.67
N GLN A 347 -13.28 8.35 -5.75
CA GLN A 347 -13.72 9.72 -6.04
C GLN A 347 -12.59 10.76 -6.07
N GLY A 348 -11.37 10.34 -6.37
CA GLY A 348 -10.23 11.23 -6.51
C GLY A 348 -9.67 11.77 -5.19
N SER A 349 -8.90 12.87 -5.27
CA SER A 349 -8.07 13.37 -4.16
C SER A 349 -8.46 14.76 -3.65
N ASN A 350 -9.61 15.30 -4.04
CA ASN A 350 -10.02 16.64 -3.66
C ASN A 350 -11.07 16.65 -2.55
N CYS A 351 -10.92 17.53 -1.58
CA CYS A 351 -11.92 17.84 -0.57
C CYS A 351 -11.97 19.36 -0.27
N LYS A 352 -12.74 19.79 0.74
CA LYS A 352 -12.87 21.19 1.15
C LYS A 352 -11.54 21.81 1.62
N VAL A 353 -10.61 20.99 2.11
CA VAL A 353 -9.27 21.42 2.52
C VAL A 353 -8.30 21.17 1.37
N GLU A 354 -7.76 22.24 0.82
CA GLU A 354 -6.83 22.17 -0.31
C GLU A 354 -5.59 21.34 0.04
N GLY A 355 -5.24 20.40 -0.85
CA GLY A 355 -4.09 19.50 -0.68
C GLY A 355 -4.33 18.32 0.27
N LEU A 356 -5.50 18.23 0.87
CA LEU A 356 -5.88 17.09 1.68
C LEU A 356 -6.60 16.04 0.84
N ASP A 357 -6.09 14.82 0.85
CA ASP A 357 -6.72 13.68 0.19
C ASP A 357 -7.73 13.00 1.14
N PRO A 358 -9.03 12.92 0.79
CA PRO A 358 -10.01 12.19 1.59
C PRO A 358 -9.63 10.75 1.89
N LEU A 359 -9.00 10.07 0.93
CA LEU A 359 -8.53 8.70 1.11
C LEU A 359 -7.49 8.59 2.23
N TRP A 360 -6.57 9.57 2.33
CA TRP A 360 -5.61 9.58 3.43
C TRP A 360 -6.30 9.66 4.79
N ILE A 361 -7.34 10.50 4.91
CA ILE A 361 -8.10 10.65 6.16
C ILE A 361 -8.80 9.34 6.51
N PHE A 362 -9.50 8.73 5.57
CA PHE A 362 -10.16 7.44 5.82
C PHE A 362 -9.14 6.38 6.24
N ASN A 363 -8.00 6.26 5.55
CA ASN A 363 -6.95 5.31 5.91
C ASN A 363 -6.44 5.54 7.34
N HIS A 364 -6.14 6.79 7.68
CA HIS A 364 -5.62 7.19 8.97
C HIS A 364 -6.60 6.86 10.11
N PHE A 365 -7.82 7.34 10.01
CA PHE A 365 -8.79 7.19 11.10
C PHE A 365 -9.36 5.77 11.19
N HIS A 366 -9.63 5.08 10.08
CA HIS A 366 -10.03 3.67 10.14
C HIS A 366 -8.96 2.79 10.77
N TYR A 367 -7.69 3.02 10.43
CA TYR A 367 -6.60 2.27 11.03
C TYR A 367 -6.49 2.54 12.54
N LEU A 368 -6.57 3.81 12.96
CA LEU A 368 -6.48 4.18 14.36
C LEU A 368 -7.71 3.72 15.16
N ASP A 369 -8.91 3.84 14.60
CA ASP A 369 -10.14 3.38 15.24
C ASP A 369 -10.16 1.86 15.42
N ASN A 370 -9.64 1.10 14.45
CA ASN A 370 -9.61 -0.36 14.51
C ASN A 370 -8.77 -0.93 15.68
N LYS A 371 -7.87 -0.14 16.29
CA LYS A 371 -7.11 -0.54 17.50
C LYS A 371 -7.89 -0.37 18.82
N ARG A 372 -9.12 0.18 18.78
CA ARG A 372 -9.92 0.58 19.94
C ARG A 372 -10.04 -0.49 21.03
N ASP A 373 -10.14 -1.76 20.64
CA ASP A 373 -10.29 -2.90 21.56
C ASP A 373 -8.95 -3.58 21.88
N GLY A 374 -7.83 -2.89 21.69
CA GLY A 374 -6.49 -3.43 21.96
C GLY A 374 -6.00 -4.48 20.95
N ARG A 375 -6.72 -4.66 19.85
CA ARG A 375 -6.31 -5.55 18.74
C ARG A 375 -5.19 -4.91 17.91
N ARG A 376 -4.47 -5.72 17.14
CA ARG A 376 -3.60 -5.21 16.09
C ARG A 376 -4.48 -4.63 14.99
N PRO A 377 -4.37 -3.32 14.71
CA PRO A 377 -5.24 -2.68 13.73
C PRO A 377 -4.88 -3.09 12.30
N MET A 378 -5.90 -3.06 11.46
CA MET A 378 -5.77 -3.23 10.02
C MET A 378 -6.87 -2.44 9.33
N THR A 379 -6.57 -1.90 8.16
CA THR A 379 -7.54 -1.41 7.20
C THR A 379 -7.26 -2.04 5.85
N PHE A 380 -8.23 -2.09 4.98
CA PHE A 380 -8.06 -2.57 3.61
C PHE A 380 -8.49 -1.45 2.69
N SER A 381 -7.52 -0.76 2.05
CA SER A 381 -7.77 0.49 1.34
C SER A 381 -6.67 0.78 0.31
N ARG A 382 -6.81 1.88 -0.42
CA ARG A 382 -5.90 2.26 -1.51
C ARG A 382 -4.71 3.09 -1.02
N TYR A 383 -3.67 3.20 -1.85
CA TYR A 383 -2.50 4.03 -1.58
C TYR A 383 -2.83 5.53 -1.70
N ALA A 384 -2.53 6.30 -0.67
CA ALA A 384 -2.80 7.73 -0.55
C ALA A 384 -1.53 8.59 -0.40
N GLY A 385 -0.43 8.17 -1.01
CA GLY A 385 0.85 8.89 -0.95
C GLY A 385 1.86 8.32 0.05
N PRO A 386 3.07 8.89 0.10
CA PRO A 386 4.13 8.49 1.03
C PRO A 386 3.65 8.48 2.48
N GLY A 387 4.05 7.49 3.26
CA GLY A 387 3.56 7.29 4.63
C GLY A 387 2.34 6.35 4.75
N SER A 388 1.67 6.00 3.63
CA SER A 388 0.52 5.08 3.64
C SER A 388 0.86 3.67 4.16
N HIS A 389 2.12 3.26 4.15
CA HIS A 389 2.58 1.98 4.71
C HIS A 389 2.26 1.81 6.21
N ARG A 390 1.97 2.91 6.90
CA ARG A 390 1.52 2.89 8.30
C ARG A 390 0.10 2.36 8.48
N TYR A 391 -0.67 2.29 7.41
CA TYR A 391 -2.09 1.91 7.40
C TYR A 391 -2.33 0.72 6.47
N PRO A 392 -1.68 -0.46 6.71
CA PRO A 392 -1.87 -1.62 5.86
C PRO A 392 -3.28 -2.19 6.03
N ILE A 393 -3.81 -2.76 4.98
CA ILE A 393 -3.29 -3.34 3.76
C ILE A 393 -3.70 -2.47 2.56
N GLY A 394 -2.86 -2.46 1.52
CA GLY A 394 -3.20 -1.81 0.25
C GLY A 394 -4.12 -2.65 -0.63
N PHE A 395 -5.11 -2.02 -1.25
CA PHE A 395 -5.95 -2.57 -2.31
C PHE A 395 -5.63 -1.86 -3.63
N SER A 396 -5.24 -2.63 -4.66
CA SER A 396 -4.75 -2.02 -5.91
C SER A 396 -5.85 -1.61 -6.89
N GLY A 397 -7.08 -2.13 -6.74
CA GLY A 397 -8.20 -1.80 -7.62
C GLY A 397 -8.51 -2.85 -8.69
N ASP A 398 -9.45 -2.54 -9.57
CA ASP A 398 -10.16 -3.42 -10.47
C ASP A 398 -9.43 -3.58 -11.81
N THR A 399 -8.47 -4.50 -11.90
CA THR A 399 -7.68 -4.75 -13.11
C THR A 399 -8.41 -5.64 -14.13
N HIS A 400 -8.00 -5.54 -15.40
CA HIS A 400 -8.49 -6.44 -16.44
C HIS A 400 -7.98 -7.87 -16.25
N ILE A 401 -8.80 -8.85 -16.72
CA ILE A 401 -8.46 -10.28 -16.74
C ILE A 401 -7.65 -10.57 -18.00
N THR A 402 -6.36 -10.25 -17.98
CA THR A 402 -5.46 -10.38 -19.13
C THR A 402 -4.06 -10.84 -18.71
N TRP A 403 -3.30 -11.40 -19.66
CA TRP A 403 -1.89 -11.76 -19.45
C TRP A 403 -1.02 -10.55 -19.21
N GLU A 404 -1.33 -9.42 -19.85
CA GLU A 404 -0.64 -8.15 -19.68
C GLU A 404 -0.77 -7.63 -18.24
N SER A 405 -1.96 -7.75 -17.68
CA SER A 405 -2.20 -7.39 -16.27
C SER A 405 -1.46 -8.33 -15.32
N LEU A 406 -1.46 -9.66 -15.57
CA LEU A 406 -0.66 -10.59 -14.78
C LEU A 406 0.84 -10.27 -14.86
N ASP A 407 1.36 -9.97 -16.06
CA ASP A 407 2.79 -9.69 -16.24
C ASP A 407 3.24 -8.43 -15.50
N PHE A 408 2.35 -7.45 -15.34
CA PHE A 408 2.65 -6.23 -14.62
C PHE A 408 2.62 -6.40 -13.08
N GLN A 409 1.82 -7.31 -12.53
CA GLN A 409 1.63 -7.43 -11.08
C GLN A 409 2.90 -7.69 -10.25
N PRO A 410 3.83 -8.57 -10.64
CA PRO A 410 5.08 -8.75 -9.88
C PRO A 410 5.93 -7.49 -9.85
N TYR A 411 6.05 -6.79 -10.97
CA TYR A 411 6.79 -5.52 -11.06
C TYR A 411 6.14 -4.44 -10.20
N PHE A 412 4.82 -4.23 -10.33
CA PHE A 412 4.05 -3.29 -9.51
C PHE A 412 4.23 -3.54 -8.01
N THR A 413 4.20 -4.81 -7.60
CA THR A 413 4.35 -5.19 -6.19
C THR A 413 5.77 -4.96 -5.69
N THR A 414 6.79 -5.22 -6.52
CA THR A 414 8.19 -5.03 -6.12
C THR A 414 8.58 -3.55 -6.04
N THR A 415 8.18 -2.74 -7.00
CA THR A 415 8.49 -1.29 -7.01
C THR A 415 7.80 -0.55 -5.87
N ALA A 416 6.64 -1.00 -5.41
CA ALA A 416 5.95 -0.43 -4.26
C ALA A 416 6.83 -0.42 -2.99
N THR A 417 7.76 -1.36 -2.87
CA THR A 417 8.74 -1.41 -1.78
C THR A 417 9.70 -0.21 -1.79
N ASN A 418 9.99 0.38 -2.95
CA ASN A 418 10.85 1.56 -3.07
C ASN A 418 10.27 2.82 -2.39
N ILE A 419 8.98 2.79 -2.03
CA ILE A 419 8.29 3.81 -1.22
C ILE A 419 7.75 3.22 0.08
N GLY A 420 8.27 2.07 0.48
CA GLY A 420 7.93 1.40 1.73
C GLY A 420 6.57 0.71 1.76
N TYR A 421 5.81 0.66 0.65
CA TYR A 421 4.44 0.17 0.60
C TYR A 421 4.36 -1.32 0.22
N GLY A 422 4.82 -2.20 1.11
CA GLY A 422 5.05 -3.62 0.82
C GLY A 422 3.85 -4.56 0.97
N TRP A 423 2.71 -4.13 1.57
CA TRP A 423 1.55 -5.00 1.85
C TRP A 423 0.40 -4.77 0.87
N TRP A 424 0.67 -5.00 -0.42
CA TRP A 424 -0.35 -4.92 -1.46
C TRP A 424 -1.23 -6.18 -1.54
N SER A 425 -2.53 -5.95 -1.72
CA SER A 425 -3.51 -6.93 -2.19
C SER A 425 -4.00 -6.51 -3.57
N HIS A 426 -3.62 -7.25 -4.59
CA HIS A 426 -4.20 -7.13 -5.92
C HIS A 426 -5.31 -8.16 -6.13
N ASP A 427 -6.11 -7.99 -7.17
CA ASP A 427 -7.16 -8.93 -7.55
C ASP A 427 -6.55 -10.14 -8.23
N ILE A 428 -6.32 -11.23 -7.46
CA ILE A 428 -5.74 -12.45 -8.00
C ILE A 428 -6.72 -13.12 -8.95
N GLY A 429 -6.31 -13.20 -10.22
CA GLY A 429 -7.11 -13.66 -11.33
C GLY A 429 -7.71 -12.54 -12.18
N GLY A 430 -7.51 -11.27 -11.80
CA GLY A 430 -8.11 -10.09 -12.43
C GLY A 430 -9.60 -9.90 -12.07
N HIS A 431 -10.08 -8.69 -12.13
CA HIS A 431 -11.43 -8.32 -11.68
C HIS A 431 -12.47 -8.41 -12.79
N MET A 432 -12.28 -7.66 -13.87
CA MET A 432 -13.28 -7.45 -14.90
C MET A 432 -12.67 -7.43 -16.31
N LEU A 433 -13.50 -7.30 -17.31
CA LEU A 433 -13.15 -7.22 -18.72
C LEU A 433 -12.13 -8.31 -19.14
N GLY A 434 -12.13 -8.75 -20.35
CA GLY A 434 -11.35 -9.91 -20.75
C GLY A 434 -12.22 -11.17 -20.87
N TYR A 435 -11.64 -12.34 -20.71
CA TYR A 435 -12.35 -13.60 -20.87
C TYR A 435 -11.83 -14.67 -19.90
N LYS A 436 -12.64 -15.67 -19.65
CA LYS A 436 -12.25 -16.81 -18.81
C LYS A 436 -11.15 -17.62 -19.50
N ASP A 437 -9.95 -17.56 -18.91
CA ASP A 437 -8.78 -18.33 -19.33
C ASP A 437 -8.30 -19.22 -18.18
N ASP A 438 -8.38 -20.51 -18.38
CA ASP A 438 -8.02 -21.50 -17.38
C ASP A 438 -6.53 -21.42 -17.01
N GLU A 439 -5.66 -21.25 -18.00
CA GLU A 439 -4.21 -21.16 -17.76
C GLU A 439 -3.85 -19.86 -17.05
N LEU A 440 -4.37 -18.72 -17.50
CA LEU A 440 -4.16 -17.42 -16.87
C LEU A 440 -4.56 -17.48 -15.37
N THR A 441 -5.73 -18.05 -15.07
CA THR A 441 -6.22 -18.15 -13.69
C THR A 441 -5.32 -19.06 -12.85
N ALA A 442 -4.88 -20.19 -13.37
CA ALA A 442 -3.93 -21.07 -12.69
C ALA A 442 -2.60 -20.35 -12.40
N ARG A 443 -2.01 -19.67 -13.40
CA ARG A 443 -0.73 -18.95 -13.24
C ARG A 443 -0.86 -17.78 -12.27
N TRP A 444 -1.96 -17.03 -12.34
CA TRP A 444 -2.20 -15.93 -11.42
C TRP A 444 -2.37 -16.40 -9.98
N THR A 445 -3.08 -17.52 -9.78
CA THR A 445 -3.21 -18.13 -8.45
C THR A 445 -1.87 -18.65 -7.92
N GLN A 446 -1.04 -19.26 -8.78
CA GLN A 446 0.32 -19.70 -8.42
C GLN A 446 1.21 -18.50 -8.03
N TYR A 447 1.14 -17.38 -8.77
CA TYR A 447 1.81 -16.14 -8.37
C TYR A 447 1.24 -15.59 -7.05
N GLY A 448 -0.07 -15.68 -6.85
CA GLY A 448 -0.75 -15.21 -5.66
C GLY A 448 -0.20 -15.78 -4.34
N ILE A 449 0.30 -17.02 -4.32
CA ILE A 449 0.93 -17.61 -3.13
C ILE A 449 2.11 -16.75 -2.64
N PHE A 450 2.85 -16.17 -3.59
CA PHE A 450 4.05 -15.36 -3.38
C PHE A 450 3.75 -13.86 -3.50
N SER A 451 2.48 -13.47 -3.38
CA SER A 451 2.04 -12.09 -3.20
C SER A 451 1.95 -11.76 -1.71
N PRO A 452 2.05 -10.49 -1.30
CA PRO A 452 1.94 -10.14 0.13
C PRO A 452 0.63 -10.63 0.74
N ILE A 453 -0.49 -10.39 0.06
CA ILE A 453 -1.84 -10.85 0.47
C ILE A 453 -2.39 -11.79 -0.60
N MET A 454 -2.87 -12.95 -0.19
CA MET A 454 -3.49 -13.95 -1.06
C MET A 454 -5.01 -13.78 -1.05
N ARG A 455 -5.52 -12.89 -1.90
CA ARG A 455 -6.96 -12.61 -2.05
C ARG A 455 -7.43 -12.92 -3.46
N LEU A 456 -8.26 -13.95 -3.59
CA LEU A 456 -9.03 -14.18 -4.83
C LEU A 456 -10.13 -13.13 -4.90
N HIS A 457 -10.25 -12.45 -6.04
CA HIS A 457 -11.32 -11.46 -6.26
C HIS A 457 -11.79 -11.45 -7.71
N SER A 458 -13.03 -11.05 -7.93
CA SER A 458 -13.63 -10.90 -9.26
C SER A 458 -14.90 -10.07 -9.22
N SER A 459 -15.34 -9.62 -10.40
CA SER A 459 -16.60 -8.92 -10.60
C SER A 459 -17.83 -9.84 -10.42
N CYS A 460 -19.02 -9.22 -10.53
CA CYS A 460 -20.32 -9.89 -10.47
C CYS A 460 -20.61 -10.81 -11.67
N SER A 461 -19.81 -10.78 -12.73
CA SER A 461 -19.99 -11.65 -13.90
C SER A 461 -19.92 -13.11 -13.50
N GLU A 462 -20.92 -13.90 -13.91
CA GLU A 462 -20.96 -15.35 -13.68
C GLU A 462 -19.74 -16.09 -14.29
N PHE A 463 -19.13 -15.53 -15.33
CA PHE A 463 -17.97 -16.12 -16.00
C PHE A 463 -16.63 -15.83 -15.29
N ASN A 464 -16.61 -14.86 -14.39
CA ASN A 464 -15.38 -14.39 -13.75
C ASN A 464 -15.12 -15.00 -12.36
N GLY A 465 -15.99 -15.90 -11.89
CA GLY A 465 -15.80 -16.56 -10.59
C GLY A 465 -14.45 -17.26 -10.47
N LYS A 466 -13.87 -17.23 -9.27
CA LYS A 466 -12.54 -17.82 -8.97
C LYS A 466 -12.63 -19.09 -8.14
N GLU A 467 -13.82 -19.67 -8.03
CA GLU A 467 -14.00 -20.95 -7.37
C GLU A 467 -13.29 -22.05 -8.20
N PRO A 468 -12.34 -22.83 -7.63
CA PRO A 468 -11.52 -23.78 -8.39
C PRO A 468 -12.33 -24.78 -9.23
N TRP A 469 -13.44 -25.28 -8.71
CA TRP A 469 -14.32 -26.24 -9.38
C TRP A 469 -15.11 -25.70 -10.59
N ARG A 470 -14.99 -24.39 -10.89
CA ARG A 470 -15.55 -23.78 -12.11
C ARG A 470 -14.61 -23.89 -13.32
N PHE A 471 -13.42 -24.42 -13.13
CA PHE A 471 -12.37 -24.55 -14.15
C PHE A 471 -12.15 -26.01 -14.55
N LYS A 472 -11.36 -26.24 -15.59
CA LYS A 472 -10.92 -27.58 -15.97
C LYS A 472 -10.11 -28.22 -14.84
N LYS A 473 -10.06 -29.55 -14.86
CA LYS A 473 -9.48 -30.34 -13.77
C LYS A 473 -8.04 -29.95 -13.42
N GLU A 474 -7.20 -29.70 -14.42
CA GLU A 474 -5.80 -29.29 -14.22
C GLU A 474 -5.70 -27.92 -13.52
N THR A 475 -6.57 -26.98 -13.89
CA THR A 475 -6.63 -25.65 -13.26
C THR A 475 -7.21 -25.75 -11.85
N GLU A 476 -8.27 -26.52 -11.66
CA GLU A 476 -8.85 -26.80 -10.32
C GLU A 476 -7.76 -27.32 -9.37
N GLU A 477 -7.05 -28.36 -9.77
CA GLU A 477 -5.97 -28.97 -8.97
C GLU A 477 -4.83 -28.00 -8.67
N ALA A 478 -4.42 -27.20 -9.66
CA ALA A 478 -3.38 -26.19 -9.49
C ALA A 478 -3.80 -25.08 -8.50
N MET A 479 -5.04 -24.59 -8.59
CA MET A 479 -5.58 -23.58 -7.68
C MET A 479 -5.73 -24.13 -6.26
N GLU A 480 -6.29 -25.33 -6.10
CA GLU A 480 -6.44 -25.99 -4.80
C GLU A 480 -5.09 -26.22 -4.11
N ALA A 481 -4.10 -26.70 -4.87
CA ALA A 481 -2.74 -26.92 -4.35
C ALA A 481 -2.12 -25.59 -3.90
N ALA A 482 -2.26 -24.53 -4.70
CA ALA A 482 -1.76 -23.20 -4.39
C ALA A 482 -2.37 -22.64 -3.10
N LEU A 483 -3.69 -22.69 -2.95
CA LEU A 483 -4.39 -22.20 -1.77
C LEU A 483 -3.99 -22.94 -0.50
N ARG A 484 -3.84 -24.27 -0.58
CA ARG A 484 -3.34 -25.09 0.55
C ARG A 484 -1.89 -24.75 0.88
N GLN A 485 -1.03 -24.59 -0.13
CA GLN A 485 0.38 -24.24 0.05
C GLN A 485 0.54 -22.87 0.76
N ARG A 486 -0.28 -21.87 0.42
CA ARG A 486 -0.26 -20.57 1.10
C ARG A 486 -0.40 -20.72 2.62
N HIS A 487 -1.31 -21.57 3.09
CA HIS A 487 -1.49 -21.81 4.52
C HIS A 487 -0.32 -22.54 5.17
N CYS A 488 0.34 -23.43 4.46
CA CYS A 488 1.59 -24.06 4.95
C CYS A 488 2.70 -23.03 5.13
N MET A 489 2.66 -21.92 4.40
CA MET A 489 3.67 -20.84 4.50
C MET A 489 3.37 -19.82 5.61
N ILE A 490 2.23 -19.87 6.29
CA ILE A 490 1.87 -18.87 7.34
C ILE A 490 2.98 -18.71 8.41
N PRO A 491 3.63 -19.73 8.94
CA PRO A 491 4.71 -19.53 9.90
C PRO A 491 5.89 -18.72 9.33
N TYR A 492 6.27 -18.99 8.09
CA TYR A 492 7.27 -18.21 7.36
C TYR A 492 6.84 -16.76 7.16
N LEU A 493 5.63 -16.56 6.63
CA LEU A 493 5.06 -15.25 6.39
C LEU A 493 4.93 -14.42 7.67
N TYR A 494 4.56 -15.07 8.78
CA TYR A 494 4.44 -14.38 10.06
C TYR A 494 5.82 -13.94 10.59
N THR A 495 6.85 -14.75 10.37
CA THR A 495 8.25 -14.38 10.69
C THR A 495 8.71 -13.21 9.83
N MET A 496 8.38 -13.20 8.52
CA MET A 496 8.71 -12.09 7.62
C MET A 496 7.93 -10.82 7.96
N ASN A 497 6.68 -10.95 8.38
CA ASN A 497 5.88 -9.85 8.90
C ASN A 497 6.52 -9.23 10.15
N TYR A 498 7.05 -10.06 11.07
CA TYR A 498 7.82 -9.58 12.22
C TYR A 498 9.10 -8.86 11.79
N ARG A 499 9.84 -9.38 10.80
CA ARG A 499 11.04 -8.70 10.25
C ARG A 499 10.68 -7.35 9.63
N SER A 500 9.58 -7.26 8.90
CA SER A 500 9.12 -5.99 8.34
C SER A 500 8.86 -4.96 9.43
N TYR A 501 8.22 -5.36 10.53
CA TYR A 501 7.94 -4.50 11.67
C TYR A 501 9.18 -4.16 12.51
N ALA A 502 10.00 -5.15 12.86
CA ALA A 502 11.08 -5.00 13.82
C ALA A 502 12.37 -4.46 13.18
N GLU A 503 12.66 -4.91 11.94
CA GLU A 503 13.95 -4.72 11.26
C GLU A 503 13.83 -3.82 10.03
N ASN A 504 12.63 -3.31 9.69
CA ASN A 504 12.35 -2.52 8.49
C ASN A 504 12.71 -3.26 7.17
N MET A 505 12.63 -4.59 7.19
CA MET A 505 12.94 -5.45 6.04
C MET A 505 11.63 -5.93 5.39
N PRO A 506 11.25 -5.42 4.22
CA PRO A 506 9.99 -5.77 3.58
C PRO A 506 9.94 -7.25 3.18
N LEU A 507 8.70 -7.77 3.01
CA LEU A 507 8.50 -9.13 2.53
C LEU A 507 8.95 -9.30 1.07
N ILE A 508 8.70 -8.29 0.25
CA ILE A 508 9.05 -8.28 -1.17
C ILE A 508 10.24 -7.36 -1.37
N GLU A 509 11.32 -7.90 -1.94
CA GLU A 509 12.51 -7.11 -2.27
C GLU A 509 12.86 -7.31 -3.75
N PRO A 510 12.99 -6.23 -4.55
CA PRO A 510 13.50 -6.33 -5.91
C PRO A 510 14.91 -6.92 -5.93
N MET A 511 15.28 -7.57 -7.03
CA MET A 511 16.62 -8.20 -7.16
C MET A 511 17.77 -7.21 -6.96
N TYR A 512 17.59 -5.94 -7.34
CA TYR A 512 18.62 -4.90 -7.21
C TYR A 512 18.89 -4.47 -5.75
N TYR A 513 18.06 -4.85 -4.77
CA TYR A 513 18.39 -4.59 -3.35
C TYR A 513 19.58 -5.41 -2.88
N GLU A 514 19.74 -6.63 -3.39
CA GLU A 514 20.89 -7.50 -3.07
C GLU A 514 22.03 -7.34 -4.09
N TYR A 515 21.72 -6.96 -5.33
CA TYR A 515 22.66 -6.93 -6.42
C TYR A 515 22.63 -5.60 -7.19
N PRO A 516 22.90 -4.46 -6.50
CA PRO A 516 22.72 -3.13 -7.11
C PRO A 516 23.72 -2.86 -8.25
N GLU A 517 24.87 -3.55 -8.27
CA GLU A 517 25.91 -3.36 -9.31
C GLU A 517 25.71 -4.27 -10.53
N ASN A 518 24.70 -5.14 -10.52
CA ASN A 518 24.43 -6.05 -11.62
C ASN A 518 23.30 -5.50 -12.50
N ALA A 519 23.59 -5.24 -13.77
CA ALA A 519 22.59 -4.71 -14.72
C ALA A 519 21.39 -5.67 -14.86
N GLU A 520 21.64 -6.97 -14.85
CA GLU A 520 20.63 -8.02 -14.97
C GLU A 520 19.60 -7.97 -13.84
N ALA A 521 19.98 -7.50 -12.64
CA ALA A 521 19.07 -7.36 -11.50
C ALA A 521 17.95 -6.33 -11.75
N TYR A 522 18.18 -5.39 -12.67
CA TYR A 522 17.19 -4.39 -13.10
C TYR A 522 16.39 -4.82 -14.32
N GLU A 523 16.88 -5.83 -15.07
CA GLU A 523 16.23 -6.35 -16.28
C GLU A 523 15.21 -7.46 -15.99
N VAL A 524 15.35 -8.17 -14.87
CA VAL A 524 14.44 -9.25 -14.46
C VAL A 524 13.29 -8.68 -13.62
N LYS A 525 12.48 -7.81 -14.20
CA LYS A 525 11.42 -7.04 -13.52
C LYS A 525 10.48 -7.89 -12.64
N ASN A 526 10.17 -9.10 -13.09
CA ASN A 526 9.22 -10.01 -12.44
C ASN A 526 9.87 -11.00 -11.47
N GLN A 527 11.19 -10.92 -11.29
CA GLN A 527 11.91 -11.73 -10.32
C GLN A 527 12.19 -10.91 -9.06
N TYR A 528 11.98 -11.51 -7.90
CA TYR A 528 12.14 -10.82 -6.61
C TYR A 528 12.47 -11.80 -5.47
N PHE A 529 12.96 -11.27 -4.37
CA PHE A 529 13.05 -12.01 -3.11
C PHE A 529 11.72 -11.91 -2.36
N PHE A 530 11.27 -13.06 -1.89
CA PHE A 530 10.09 -13.20 -1.04
C PHE A 530 10.53 -13.58 0.37
N GLY A 531 10.74 -12.59 1.20
CA GLY A 531 11.40 -12.71 2.49
C GLY A 531 12.88 -13.07 2.35
N SER A 532 13.41 -13.78 3.34
CA SER A 532 14.85 -14.03 3.48
C SER A 532 15.35 -15.31 2.83
N GLN A 533 14.45 -16.19 2.38
CA GLN A 533 14.83 -17.56 1.96
C GLN A 533 14.35 -17.94 0.56
N LEU A 534 13.45 -17.17 -0.02
CA LEU A 534 12.84 -17.53 -1.29
C LEU A 534 13.13 -16.47 -2.35
N MET A 535 13.46 -16.93 -3.55
CA MET A 535 13.51 -16.12 -4.77
C MET A 535 12.40 -16.61 -5.70
N VAL A 536 11.60 -15.69 -6.20
CA VAL A 536 10.41 -15.98 -6.99
C VAL A 536 10.55 -15.39 -8.39
N ALA A 537 10.25 -16.19 -9.40
CA ALA A 537 10.15 -15.78 -10.79
C ALA A 537 8.87 -16.40 -11.37
N PRO A 538 7.73 -15.71 -11.30
CA PRO A 538 6.46 -16.28 -11.73
C PRO A 538 6.38 -16.46 -13.24
N VAL A 539 5.55 -17.41 -13.67
CA VAL A 539 5.19 -17.56 -15.09
C VAL A 539 4.05 -16.58 -15.37
N THR A 540 4.34 -15.54 -16.13
CA THR A 540 3.42 -14.44 -16.47
C THR A 540 3.05 -14.38 -17.95
N THR A 541 3.43 -15.39 -18.72
CA THR A 541 3.11 -15.50 -20.14
C THR A 541 2.45 -16.83 -20.45
N PRO A 542 1.57 -16.90 -21.47
CA PRO A 542 0.91 -18.14 -21.83
C PRO A 542 1.90 -19.20 -22.35
N ARG A 543 1.52 -20.45 -22.24
CA ARG A 543 2.30 -21.57 -22.78
C ARG A 543 2.45 -21.49 -24.30
N ILE A 544 3.55 -22.04 -24.78
CA ILE A 544 3.85 -22.12 -26.20
C ILE A 544 2.90 -23.13 -26.85
N LYS A 545 2.10 -22.65 -27.82
CA LYS A 545 1.18 -23.52 -28.56
C LYS A 545 1.93 -24.72 -29.18
N GLY A 546 1.35 -25.91 -29.04
CA GLY A 546 1.90 -27.16 -29.57
C GLY A 546 2.97 -27.83 -28.71
N LEU A 547 3.63 -27.10 -27.79
CA LEU A 547 4.61 -27.69 -26.87
C LEU A 547 4.05 -27.95 -25.47
N ASN A 548 2.95 -27.30 -25.14
CA ASN A 548 2.30 -27.35 -23.83
C ASN A 548 3.22 -27.00 -22.65
N VAL A 549 4.17 -26.09 -22.86
CA VAL A 549 5.15 -25.62 -21.87
C VAL A 549 5.19 -24.11 -21.84
N ALA A 550 5.32 -23.52 -20.64
CA ALA A 550 5.55 -22.10 -20.48
C ALA A 550 7.05 -21.78 -20.31
N ARG A 551 7.41 -20.53 -20.51
CA ARG A 551 8.77 -20.04 -20.28
C ARG A 551 8.76 -18.87 -19.32
N THR A 552 9.72 -18.84 -18.41
CA THR A 552 10.04 -17.65 -17.63
C THR A 552 11.54 -17.38 -17.67
N LYS A 553 11.93 -16.10 -17.68
CA LYS A 553 13.33 -15.69 -17.60
C LYS A 553 13.71 -15.62 -16.13
N VAL A 554 14.78 -16.32 -15.75
CA VAL A 554 15.32 -16.30 -14.38
C VAL A 554 16.79 -15.96 -14.44
N TRP A 555 17.22 -15.04 -13.60
CA TRP A 555 18.62 -14.70 -13.42
C TRP A 555 19.12 -15.27 -12.09
N PHE A 556 20.21 -16.02 -12.15
CA PHE A 556 20.91 -16.52 -10.98
C PHE A 556 22.33 -15.98 -10.96
N ARG A 557 22.73 -15.38 -9.85
CA ARG A 557 24.13 -15.16 -9.57
C ARG A 557 24.71 -16.48 -9.02
N ARG A 558 26.04 -16.69 -9.15
CA ARG A 558 26.74 -17.87 -8.58
C ARG A 558 26.20 -18.25 -7.20
N ALA A 559 25.29 -19.18 -7.15
CA ALA A 559 24.74 -19.74 -5.92
C ALA A 559 24.22 -21.15 -6.19
N SER A 560 24.33 -22.04 -5.22
CA SER A 560 23.59 -23.29 -5.21
C SER A 560 22.19 -23.02 -4.66
N GLY A 561 21.15 -23.37 -5.41
CA GLY A 561 19.76 -23.23 -5.00
C GLY A 561 18.93 -24.46 -5.35
N MET A 562 17.80 -24.64 -4.68
CA MET A 562 16.82 -25.67 -5.01
C MET A 562 15.63 -25.06 -5.71
N ILE A 563 15.26 -25.57 -6.89
CA ILE A 563 14.04 -25.19 -7.59
C ILE A 563 12.89 -26.02 -7.04
N SER A 564 11.93 -25.33 -6.43
CA SER A 564 10.85 -25.95 -5.65
C SER A 564 9.77 -26.67 -6.48
N ILE A 565 9.75 -26.54 -7.81
CA ILE A 565 8.67 -27.10 -8.63
C ILE A 565 9.02 -28.47 -9.23
N GLN A 566 10.30 -28.77 -9.37
CA GLN A 566 10.82 -30.12 -9.66
C GLN A 566 12.23 -30.12 -9.06
N ALA A 567 12.47 -30.92 -8.06
CA ALA A 567 13.70 -30.96 -7.29
C ALA A 567 14.97 -31.16 -8.17
N CYS A 568 15.45 -30.10 -8.77
CA CYS A 568 16.76 -30.04 -9.43
C CYS A 568 17.62 -29.03 -8.68
N ALA A 569 18.74 -29.51 -8.13
CA ALA A 569 19.81 -28.63 -7.67
C ALA A 569 20.60 -28.14 -8.87
N MET A 570 20.77 -26.82 -9.03
CA MET A 570 21.60 -26.25 -10.08
C MET A 570 22.64 -25.29 -9.51
N MET A 571 23.85 -25.34 -10.04
CA MET A 571 24.87 -24.30 -9.88
C MET A 571 24.95 -23.52 -11.19
N VAL A 572 24.77 -22.19 -11.15
CA VAL A 572 24.69 -21.41 -12.38
C VAL A 572 25.33 -20.03 -12.23
N GLU A 573 26.02 -19.60 -13.28
CA GLU A 573 26.64 -18.28 -13.42
C GLU A 573 25.95 -17.38 -14.45
N GLU A 574 24.88 -17.84 -15.11
CA GLU A 574 24.31 -17.19 -16.30
C GLU A 574 22.78 -17.02 -16.19
N CYS A 575 22.25 -16.14 -17.05
CA CYS A 575 20.82 -15.95 -17.20
C CYS A 575 20.19 -17.14 -17.95
N TRP A 576 19.28 -17.88 -17.31
CA TRP A 576 18.63 -19.07 -17.86
C TRP A 576 17.17 -18.83 -18.21
N ARG A 577 16.73 -19.49 -19.28
CA ARG A 577 15.31 -19.56 -19.61
C ARG A 577 14.78 -20.92 -19.17
N PHE A 578 13.89 -20.93 -18.20
CA PHE A 578 13.24 -22.14 -17.76
C PHE A 578 11.97 -22.42 -18.54
N THR A 579 11.75 -23.71 -18.80
CA THR A 579 10.54 -24.21 -19.41
C THR A 579 9.84 -25.06 -18.36
N GLY A 580 8.70 -24.59 -17.82
CA GLY A 580 7.87 -25.32 -16.84
C GLY A 580 6.70 -26.02 -17.56
N ILE A 581 6.37 -27.21 -17.12
CA ILE A 581 5.21 -28.00 -17.58
C ILE A 581 3.95 -27.49 -16.90
#